data_ac6195fb254fbcd17feea703f60629e6
#
_entry.id   ac6195fb254fbcd17feea703f60629e6
#
_cell.length_a   1.000
_cell.length_b   1.000
_cell.length_c   1.000
_cell.angle_alpha   90.00
_cell.angle_beta   90.00
_cell.angle_gamma   90.00
#
_symmetry.space_group_name_H-M   'P 1'
#
loop_
_entity.id
_entity.type
_entity.pdbx_description
1 polymer ?
#
loop_
_entity_poly.entity_id
_entity_poly.type
_entity_poly.pdbx_seq_one_letter_code
_entity_poly.pdbx_strand_id
1 'polypeptide(L)'
;MNKEAIALLSLGHFLIDFCQGVVPALVPFLVSERHFSYTAAASLVFALSATSSVVQPLFGQLADRLELAWLLPASVLVAGLGLALGSQSPSFSMVLTAFGFSGLGVAAFHPEAARKAYLVSGERRTTGMSLFSVGGGLGFALAPALTTVVIVS
;
A
#
# COMPACT_ATOMS: atom_id res chain seq x y z
N MET A 1 -20.79 1.22 -16.02
CA MET A 1 -19.78 0.70 -15.09
C MET A 1 -19.21 -0.61 -15.66
N ASN A 2 -17.92 -0.64 -15.88
CA ASN A 2 -17.20 -1.87 -16.24
C ASN A 2 -16.88 -2.64 -14.94
N LYS A 3 -17.61 -3.74 -14.70
CA LYS A 3 -17.51 -4.52 -13.45
C LYS A 3 -16.17 -5.22 -13.29
N GLU A 4 -15.59 -5.73 -14.37
CA GLU A 4 -14.29 -6.43 -14.35
C GLU A 4 -13.16 -5.46 -14.01
N ALA A 5 -13.15 -4.28 -14.65
CA ALA A 5 -12.16 -3.27 -14.35
C ALA A 5 -12.28 -2.77 -12.89
N ILE A 6 -13.48 -2.57 -12.35
CA ILE A 6 -13.68 -2.20 -10.94
C ILE A 6 -13.17 -3.31 -10.02
N ALA A 7 -13.47 -4.58 -10.32
CA ALA A 7 -13.01 -5.70 -9.49
C ALA A 7 -11.47 -5.79 -9.46
N LEU A 8 -10.80 -5.63 -10.61
CA LEU A 8 -9.34 -5.63 -10.70
C LEU A 8 -8.72 -4.44 -9.95
N LEU A 9 -9.30 -3.25 -10.09
CA LEU A 9 -8.84 -2.06 -9.37
C LEU A 9 -9.06 -2.19 -7.85
N SER A 10 -10.19 -2.77 -7.42
CA SER A 10 -10.47 -3.04 -6.01
C SER A 10 -9.52 -4.09 -5.43
N LEU A 11 -9.16 -5.12 -6.21
CA LEU A 11 -8.14 -6.09 -5.81
C LEU A 11 -6.75 -5.44 -5.69
N GLY A 12 -6.37 -4.60 -6.64
CA GLY A 12 -5.13 -3.83 -6.56
C GLY A 12 -5.11 -2.93 -5.32
N HIS A 13 -6.23 -2.25 -5.01
CA HIS A 13 -6.36 -1.41 -3.82
C HIS A 13 -6.26 -2.24 -2.54
N PHE A 14 -6.90 -3.42 -2.51
CA PHE A 14 -6.74 -4.37 -1.42
C PHE A 14 -5.27 -4.73 -1.17
N LEU A 15 -4.53 -5.09 -2.21
CA LEU A 15 -3.12 -5.49 -2.08
C LEU A 15 -2.23 -4.34 -1.58
N ILE A 16 -2.45 -3.14 -2.10
CA ILE A 16 -1.69 -1.94 -1.70
C ILE A 16 -1.95 -1.58 -0.23
N ASP A 17 -3.22 -1.52 0.17
CA ASP A 17 -3.57 -1.15 1.54
C ASP A 17 -3.27 -2.29 2.52
N PHE A 18 -3.28 -3.54 2.07
CA PHE A 18 -2.75 -4.67 2.84
C PHE A 18 -1.25 -4.46 3.14
N CYS A 19 -0.43 -4.16 2.13
CA CYS A 19 0.99 -3.86 2.35
C CYS A 19 1.18 -2.69 3.34
N GLN A 20 0.36 -1.65 3.24
CA GLN A 20 0.40 -0.51 4.14
C GLN A 20 0.02 -0.90 5.57
N GLY A 21 -1.00 -1.75 5.75
CA GLY A 21 -1.49 -2.22 7.05
C GLY A 21 -0.57 -3.23 7.73
N VAL A 22 0.25 -3.97 6.98
CA VAL A 22 1.23 -4.91 7.54
C VAL A 22 2.29 -4.21 8.38
N VAL A 23 2.77 -3.04 7.95
CA VAL A 23 3.88 -2.34 8.65
C VAL A 23 3.54 -1.98 10.09
N PRO A 24 2.41 -1.32 10.42
CA PRO A 24 2.04 -1.10 11.81
C PRO A 24 1.75 -2.41 12.58
N ALA A 25 1.26 -3.45 11.90
CA ALA A 25 1.02 -4.76 12.51
C ALA A 25 2.33 -5.47 12.93
N LEU A 26 3.44 -5.18 12.25
CA LEU A 26 4.77 -5.71 12.60
C LEU A 26 5.39 -5.04 13.84
N VAL A 27 4.91 -3.87 14.28
CA VAL A 27 5.53 -3.10 15.36
C VAL A 27 5.71 -3.92 16.66
N PRO A 28 4.69 -4.61 17.19
CA PRO A 28 4.87 -5.42 18.40
C PRO A 28 5.97 -6.48 18.24
N PHE A 29 5.99 -7.15 17.09
CA PHE A 29 7.00 -8.18 16.77
C PHE A 29 8.41 -7.58 16.64
N LEU A 30 8.57 -6.45 15.99
CA LEU A 30 9.86 -5.77 15.86
C LEU A 30 10.42 -5.35 17.23
N VAL A 31 9.55 -4.97 18.16
CA VAL A 31 9.96 -4.62 19.53
C VAL A 31 10.31 -5.87 20.32
N SER A 32 9.48 -6.94 20.29
CA SER A 32 9.71 -8.13 21.12
C SER A 32 10.87 -8.99 20.61
N GLU A 33 10.91 -9.28 19.31
CA GLU A 33 11.85 -10.26 18.75
C GLU A 33 13.13 -9.62 18.19
N ARG A 34 13.01 -8.41 17.64
CA ARG A 34 14.18 -7.70 17.07
C ARG A 34 14.77 -6.65 18.00
N HIS A 35 14.21 -6.49 19.19
CA HIS A 35 14.66 -5.57 20.22
C HIS A 35 14.76 -4.10 19.76
N PHE A 36 13.91 -3.71 18.79
CA PHE A 36 13.82 -2.32 18.38
C PHE A 36 13.16 -1.52 19.49
N SER A 37 13.62 -0.29 19.71
CA SER A 37 12.89 0.64 20.57
C SER A 37 11.53 0.99 19.96
N TYR A 38 10.56 1.37 20.76
CA TYR A 38 9.25 1.85 20.25
C TYR A 38 9.40 3.01 19.27
N THR A 39 10.36 3.92 19.53
CA THR A 39 10.66 5.03 18.62
C THR A 39 11.18 4.54 17.27
N ALA A 40 12.09 3.55 17.28
CA ALA A 40 12.57 2.95 16.03
C ALA A 40 11.44 2.26 15.26
N ALA A 41 10.63 1.45 15.93
CA ALA A 41 9.50 0.78 15.28
C ALA A 41 8.45 1.77 14.73
N ALA A 42 8.13 2.82 15.49
CA ALA A 42 7.23 3.89 15.03
C ALA A 42 7.79 4.66 13.83
N SER A 43 9.11 4.88 13.77
CA SER A 43 9.73 5.56 12.62
C SER A 43 9.65 4.74 11.32
N LEU A 44 9.53 3.42 11.39
CA LEU A 44 9.28 2.58 10.21
C LEU A 44 7.88 2.82 9.62
N VAL A 45 6.86 2.90 10.48
CA VAL A 45 5.49 3.27 10.08
C VAL A 45 5.47 4.68 9.51
N PHE A 46 6.18 5.60 10.17
CA PHE A 46 6.30 6.98 9.69
C PHE A 46 6.98 7.06 8.32
N ALA A 47 8.07 6.31 8.09
CA ALA A 47 8.79 6.33 6.81
C ALA A 47 7.88 5.91 5.65
N LEU A 48 7.14 4.80 5.79
CA LEU A 48 6.18 4.37 4.78
C LEU A 48 5.09 5.42 4.55
N SER A 49 4.46 5.91 5.64
CA SER A 49 3.35 6.85 5.56
C SER A 49 3.78 8.21 5.03
N ALA A 50 4.93 8.73 5.46
CA ALA A 50 5.45 9.99 4.98
C ALA A 50 5.81 9.92 3.49
N THR A 51 6.49 8.85 3.07
CA THR A 51 6.84 8.66 1.66
C THR A 51 5.58 8.56 0.80
N SER A 52 4.60 7.76 1.23
CA SER A 52 3.35 7.62 0.48
C SER A 52 2.59 8.95 0.38
N SER A 53 2.47 9.69 1.47
CA SER A 53 1.68 10.94 1.50
C SER A 53 2.36 12.10 0.78
N VAL A 54 3.69 12.29 0.99
CA VAL A 54 4.44 13.42 0.42
C VAL A 54 4.63 13.26 -1.09
N VAL A 55 4.85 12.04 -1.55
CA VAL A 55 5.13 11.77 -2.98
C VAL A 55 3.85 11.58 -3.79
N GLN A 56 2.73 11.22 -3.17
CA GLN A 56 1.44 10.98 -3.85
C GLN A 56 0.97 12.12 -4.76
N PRO A 57 1.05 13.43 -4.39
CA PRO A 57 0.65 14.51 -5.30
C PRO A 57 1.48 14.58 -6.59
N LEU A 58 2.76 14.17 -6.54
CA LEU A 58 3.61 14.14 -7.74
C LEU A 58 3.14 13.07 -8.71
N PHE A 59 2.80 11.88 -8.21
CA PHE A 59 2.21 10.82 -9.02
C PHE A 59 0.82 11.19 -9.54
N GLY A 60 0.03 11.95 -8.78
CA GLY A 60 -1.25 12.50 -9.24
C GLY A 60 -1.07 13.39 -10.45
N GLN A 61 -0.15 14.35 -10.40
CA GLN A 61 0.15 15.22 -11.52
C GLN A 61 0.71 14.46 -12.73
N LEU A 62 1.49 13.41 -12.52
CA LEU A 62 2.01 12.56 -13.58
C LEU A 62 0.89 11.76 -14.25
N ALA A 63 -0.01 11.16 -13.45
CA ALA A 63 -1.15 10.40 -13.92
C ALA A 63 -2.15 11.25 -14.74
N ASP A 64 -2.27 12.54 -14.41
CA ASP A 64 -3.12 13.49 -15.16
C ASP A 64 -2.56 13.81 -16.54
N ARG A 65 -1.25 13.71 -16.73
CA ARG A 65 -0.54 14.07 -17.96
C ARG A 65 -0.22 12.88 -18.85
N LEU A 66 -0.02 11.72 -18.27
CA LEU A 66 0.46 10.53 -18.96
C LEU A 66 -0.46 9.34 -18.69
N GLU A 67 -0.83 8.63 -19.75
CA GLU A 67 -1.56 7.36 -19.62
C GLU A 67 -0.57 6.21 -19.35
N LEU A 68 -0.25 5.99 -18.08
CA LEU A 68 0.72 4.97 -17.65
C LEU A 68 0.00 3.68 -17.23
N ALA A 69 -0.46 2.89 -18.18
CA ALA A 69 -1.16 1.63 -17.87
C ALA A 69 -0.34 0.65 -17.02
N TRP A 70 0.99 0.67 -17.16
CA TRP A 70 1.93 -0.16 -16.40
C TRP A 70 2.14 0.32 -14.95
N LEU A 71 1.76 1.55 -14.64
CA LEU A 71 2.02 2.15 -13.32
C LEU A 71 1.32 1.37 -12.20
N LEU A 72 0.08 0.92 -12.40
CA LEU A 72 -0.68 0.19 -11.38
C LEU A 72 -0.04 -1.16 -11.01
N PRO A 73 0.26 -2.07 -11.96
CA PRO A 73 0.94 -3.32 -11.59
C PRO A 73 2.34 -3.08 -11.04
N ALA A 74 3.10 -2.11 -11.56
CA ALA A 74 4.41 -1.75 -11.04
C ALA A 74 4.33 -1.22 -9.60
N SER A 75 3.32 -0.42 -9.28
CA SER A 75 3.09 0.10 -7.93
C SER A 75 2.86 -1.03 -6.90
N VAL A 76 2.05 -2.02 -7.26
CA VAL A 76 1.80 -3.19 -6.41
C VAL A 76 3.08 -4.00 -6.21
N LEU A 77 3.87 -4.20 -7.27
CA LEU A 77 5.15 -4.89 -7.18
C LEU A 77 6.15 -4.13 -6.28
N VAL A 78 6.28 -2.82 -6.46
CA VAL A 78 7.17 -1.98 -5.64
C VAL A 78 6.76 -2.01 -4.17
N ALA A 79 5.48 -1.89 -3.87
CA ALA A 79 4.98 -1.95 -2.50
C ALA A 79 5.26 -3.32 -1.86
N GLY A 80 4.93 -4.40 -2.57
CA GLY A 80 5.15 -5.78 -2.09
C GLY A 80 6.62 -6.12 -1.93
N LEU A 81 7.48 -5.76 -2.90
CA LEU A 81 8.93 -5.99 -2.81
C LEU A 81 9.55 -5.19 -1.65
N GLY A 82 9.17 -3.92 -1.48
CA GLY A 82 9.65 -3.12 -0.36
C GLY A 82 9.29 -3.74 0.99
N LEU A 83 8.06 -4.24 1.13
CA LEU A 83 7.63 -4.95 2.33
C LEU A 83 8.41 -6.25 2.54
N ALA A 84 8.55 -7.09 1.51
CA ALA A 84 9.26 -8.36 1.58
C ALA A 84 10.74 -8.19 1.89
N LEU A 85 11.42 -7.24 1.26
CA LEU A 85 12.81 -6.92 1.53
C LEU A 85 13.00 -6.36 2.95
N GLY A 86 12.10 -5.48 3.40
CA GLY A 86 12.13 -4.93 4.74
C GLY A 86 11.97 -5.98 5.82
N SER A 87 11.04 -6.93 5.65
CA SER A 87 10.80 -7.99 6.63
C SER A 87 11.99 -8.92 6.83
N GLN A 88 12.81 -9.12 5.80
CA GLN A 88 14.01 -9.99 5.83
C GLN A 88 15.31 -9.22 6.12
N SER A 89 15.28 -7.90 6.16
CA SER A 89 16.48 -7.07 6.32
C SER A 89 17.06 -7.18 7.73
N PRO A 90 18.39 -7.38 7.87
CA PRO A 90 19.02 -7.58 9.18
C PRO A 90 19.21 -6.30 10.00
N SER A 91 19.26 -5.14 9.36
CA SER A 91 19.55 -3.88 10.04
C SER A 91 18.37 -2.91 9.97
N PHE A 92 18.24 -2.06 11.00
CA PHE A 92 17.20 -1.03 11.07
C PHE A 92 17.19 -0.11 9.84
N SER A 93 18.36 0.35 9.39
CA SER A 93 18.46 1.25 8.24
C SER A 93 17.96 0.60 6.94
N MET A 94 18.23 -0.68 6.76
CA MET A 94 17.72 -1.43 5.59
C MET A 94 16.19 -1.60 5.66
N VAL A 95 15.65 -1.92 6.84
CA VAL A 95 14.19 -1.99 7.05
C VAL A 95 13.54 -0.65 6.76
N LEU A 96 14.11 0.44 7.31
CA LEU A 96 13.60 1.80 7.12
C LEU A 96 13.57 2.20 5.64
N THR A 97 14.67 1.95 4.92
CA THR A 97 14.77 2.25 3.48
C THR A 97 13.78 1.41 2.67
N ALA A 98 13.67 0.11 2.98
CA ALA A 98 12.77 -0.79 2.27
C ALA A 98 11.29 -0.43 2.48
N PHE A 99 10.89 -0.05 3.70
CA PHE A 99 9.51 0.39 3.97
C PHE A 99 9.24 1.78 3.37
N GLY A 100 10.22 2.69 3.36
CA GLY A 100 10.12 3.94 2.60
C GLY A 100 9.94 3.68 1.10
N PHE A 101 10.67 2.72 0.54
CA PHE A 101 10.51 2.29 -0.86
C PHE A 101 9.13 1.67 -1.13
N SER A 102 8.62 0.84 -0.21
CA SER A 102 7.23 0.36 -0.27
C SER A 102 6.23 1.51 -0.36
N GLY A 103 6.44 2.59 0.41
CA GLY A 103 5.62 3.79 0.38
C GLY A 103 5.57 4.49 -0.98
N LEU A 104 6.63 4.39 -1.82
CA LEU A 104 6.59 4.90 -3.20
C LEU A 104 5.57 4.15 -4.05
N GLY A 105 5.49 2.82 -3.91
CA GLY A 105 4.47 2.02 -4.57
C GLY A 105 3.06 2.43 -4.15
N VAL A 106 2.84 2.62 -2.85
CA VAL A 106 1.57 3.12 -2.30
C VAL A 106 1.22 4.49 -2.88
N ALA A 107 2.19 5.42 -2.92
CA ALA A 107 2.01 6.77 -3.46
C ALA A 107 1.62 6.76 -4.95
N ALA A 108 2.23 5.89 -5.74
CA ALA A 108 2.00 5.82 -7.18
C ALA A 108 0.65 5.18 -7.52
N PHE A 109 0.18 4.22 -6.71
CA PHE A 109 -1.06 3.49 -6.96
C PHE A 109 -2.31 4.37 -6.79
N HIS A 110 -2.44 5.04 -5.65
CA HIS A 110 -3.71 5.64 -5.23
C HIS A 110 -4.30 6.65 -6.23
N PRO A 111 -3.56 7.67 -6.72
CA PRO A 111 -4.14 8.66 -7.61
C PRO A 111 -4.53 8.06 -8.96
N GLU A 112 -3.71 7.21 -9.55
CA GLU A 112 -4.00 6.60 -10.85
C GLU A 112 -5.12 5.57 -10.75
N ALA A 113 -5.15 4.76 -9.71
CA ALA A 113 -6.22 3.78 -9.49
C ALA A 113 -7.57 4.45 -9.22
N ALA A 114 -7.59 5.50 -8.40
CA ALA A 114 -8.80 6.27 -8.13
C ALA A 114 -9.33 6.96 -9.40
N ARG A 115 -8.43 7.57 -10.20
CA ARG A 115 -8.77 8.16 -11.51
C ARG A 115 -9.39 7.13 -12.44
N LYS A 116 -8.74 5.97 -12.60
CA LYS A 116 -9.27 4.87 -13.45
C LYS A 116 -10.58 4.31 -12.92
N ALA A 117 -10.72 4.08 -11.61
CA ALA A 117 -11.96 3.61 -11.01
C ALA A 117 -13.12 4.57 -11.28
N TYR A 118 -12.88 5.87 -11.16
CA TYR A 118 -13.87 6.89 -11.49
C TYR A 118 -14.31 6.83 -12.96
N LEU A 119 -13.36 6.73 -13.89
CA LEU A 119 -13.63 6.69 -15.33
C LEU A 119 -14.41 5.43 -15.73
N VAL A 120 -13.99 4.24 -15.27
CA VAL A 120 -14.65 2.97 -15.63
C VAL A 120 -15.98 2.77 -14.92
N SER A 121 -16.30 3.59 -13.91
CA SER A 121 -17.59 3.60 -13.24
C SER A 121 -18.72 4.18 -14.10
N GLY A 122 -18.40 5.02 -15.09
CA GLY A 122 -19.38 5.63 -15.99
C GLY A 122 -20.46 6.40 -15.21
N GLU A 123 -21.72 6.12 -15.49
CA GLU A 123 -22.86 6.76 -14.80
C GLU A 123 -23.03 6.29 -13.33
N ARG A 124 -22.45 5.16 -12.95
CA ARG A 124 -22.56 4.59 -11.58
C ARG A 124 -21.34 4.92 -10.72
N ARG A 125 -20.91 6.17 -10.73
CA ARG A 125 -19.68 6.63 -10.07
C ARG A 125 -19.66 6.32 -8.58
N THR A 126 -20.73 6.62 -7.87
CA THR A 126 -20.85 6.34 -6.42
C THR A 126 -20.65 4.85 -6.12
N THR A 127 -21.35 3.97 -6.84
CA THR A 127 -21.25 2.52 -6.64
C THR A 127 -19.83 2.02 -6.95
N GLY A 128 -19.25 2.43 -8.09
CA GLY A 128 -17.92 1.98 -8.48
C GLY A 128 -16.83 2.46 -7.51
N MET A 129 -16.89 3.72 -7.08
CA MET A 129 -15.95 4.27 -6.10
C MET A 129 -16.12 3.63 -4.71
N SER A 130 -17.36 3.32 -4.30
CA SER A 130 -17.59 2.60 -3.03
C SER A 130 -16.99 1.19 -3.06
N LEU A 131 -17.17 0.44 -4.15
CA LEU A 131 -16.56 -0.89 -4.31
C LEU A 131 -15.03 -0.81 -4.29
N PHE A 132 -14.46 0.17 -4.98
CA PHE A 132 -13.03 0.43 -4.98
C PHE A 132 -12.51 0.74 -3.56
N SER A 133 -13.20 1.60 -2.80
CA SER A 133 -12.84 1.96 -1.42
C SER A 133 -12.98 0.78 -0.44
N VAL A 134 -14.01 -0.06 -0.63
CA VAL A 134 -14.18 -1.30 0.17
C VAL A 134 -12.99 -2.23 -0.04
N GLY A 135 -12.48 -2.34 -1.27
CA GLY A 135 -11.27 -3.13 -1.55
C GLY A 135 -10.09 -2.72 -0.68
N GLY A 136 -9.73 -1.43 -0.68
CA GLY A 136 -8.65 -0.90 0.15
C GLY A 136 -8.90 -1.08 1.65
N GLY A 137 -10.10 -0.69 2.12
CA GLY A 137 -10.48 -0.83 3.52
C GLY A 137 -10.39 -2.28 4.04
N LEU A 138 -10.77 -3.26 3.23
CA LEU A 138 -10.62 -4.69 3.57
C LEU A 138 -9.15 -5.09 3.63
N GLY A 139 -8.32 -4.62 2.69
CA GLY A 139 -6.87 -4.88 2.69
C GLY A 139 -6.23 -4.39 3.99
N PHE A 140 -6.46 -3.13 4.33
CA PHE A 140 -5.92 -2.54 5.56
C PHE A 140 -6.44 -3.22 6.82
N ALA A 141 -7.74 -3.54 6.90
CA ALA A 141 -8.36 -4.15 8.07
C ALA A 141 -7.90 -5.61 8.30
N LEU A 142 -7.66 -6.38 7.22
CA LEU A 142 -7.23 -7.77 7.33
C LEU A 142 -5.73 -7.91 7.56
N ALA A 143 -4.93 -6.90 7.25
CA ALA A 143 -3.48 -6.96 7.37
C ALA A 143 -3.00 -7.36 8.78
N PRO A 144 -3.49 -6.77 9.90
CA PRO A 144 -3.03 -7.18 11.23
C PRO A 144 -3.33 -8.65 11.56
N ALA A 145 -4.54 -9.13 11.22
CA ALA A 145 -4.93 -10.51 11.52
C ALA A 145 -4.08 -11.52 10.74
N LEU A 146 -3.91 -11.30 9.42
CA LEU A 146 -3.13 -12.21 8.58
C LEU A 146 -1.63 -12.14 8.92
N THR A 147 -1.10 -10.96 9.22
CA THR A 147 0.29 -10.80 9.66
C THR A 147 0.55 -11.58 10.95
N THR A 148 -0.36 -11.46 11.93
CA THR A 148 -0.23 -12.18 13.20
C THR A 148 -0.24 -13.70 12.99
N VAL A 149 -1.17 -14.22 12.17
CA VAL A 149 -1.22 -15.66 11.87
C VAL A 149 0.08 -16.14 11.25
N VAL A 150 0.66 -15.42 10.29
CA VAL A 150 1.92 -15.81 9.62
C VAL A 150 3.12 -15.76 10.55
N ILE A 151 3.15 -14.83 11.51
CA ILE A 151 4.30 -14.69 12.44
C ILE A 151 4.25 -15.74 13.55
N VAL A 152 3.04 -16.12 14.00
CA VAL A 152 2.87 -17.04 15.14
C VAL A 152 2.86 -18.50 14.71
N SER A 153 2.64 -18.82 13.40
CA SER A 153 2.69 -20.19 12.85
C SER A 153 4.12 -20.66 12.62
#